data_172e5c5af8df978fa364e8366d2bde00
#
_entry.id   172e5c5af8df978fa364e8366d2bde00
#
_cell.length_a   1.000
_cell.length_b   1.000
_cell.length_c   1.000
_cell.angle_alpha   90.00
_cell.angle_beta   90.00
_cell.angle_gamma   90.00
#
_symmetry.space_group_name_H-M   'P 1'
#
loop_
_entity.id
_entity.type
_entity.pdbx_description
1 polymer ?
#
loop_
_entity_poly.entity_id
_entity_poly.type
_entity_poly.pdbx_seq_one_letter_code
_entity_poly.pdbx_strand_id
1 'polypeptide(L)'
;MLLKLYEKNNNPQDLQQVVDILNDGGLIIYPTDTMYAIGCHGLKERAIERICRIKEIDPRKNNLSIICYDLSSISEYAKVDNNTFKLMKRNLPGAFTFILNGTTRLPKIFRNRKEVGIRMPDNAIIQEIARILDAPIMTCLLYTSPSPRD
;
A
#
# COMPACT_ATOMS: atom_id res chain seq x y z
N MET A 1 -10.51 -16.22 6.12
CA MET A 1 -11.13 -16.59 4.83
C MET A 1 -10.13 -16.47 3.73
N LEU A 2 -10.12 -17.43 2.82
CA LEU A 2 -9.19 -17.43 1.70
C LEU A 2 -9.96 -17.20 0.40
N LEU A 3 -9.61 -16.16 -0.34
CA LEU A 3 -10.18 -15.89 -1.64
C LEU A 3 -9.10 -16.10 -2.69
N LYS A 4 -9.47 -16.73 -3.80
CA LYS A 4 -8.56 -16.94 -4.90
C LYS A 4 -8.86 -15.90 -5.98
N LEU A 5 -7.91 -15.05 -6.26
CA LEU A 5 -8.04 -14.00 -7.27
C LEU A 5 -7.06 -14.24 -8.40
N TYR A 6 -7.44 -13.81 -9.59
CA TYR A 6 -6.67 -14.00 -10.81
C TYR A 6 -6.28 -12.63 -11.38
N GLU A 7 -5.30 -12.62 -12.26
CA GLU A 7 -4.92 -11.38 -12.92
C GLU A 7 -6.05 -10.80 -13.77
N LYS A 8 -6.91 -11.66 -14.30
CA LYS A 8 -8.02 -11.23 -15.16
C LYS A 8 -9.27 -12.00 -14.79
N ASN A 9 -10.41 -11.41 -15.10
CA ASN A 9 -11.72 -12.05 -14.96
C ASN A 9 -12.06 -12.48 -13.54
N ASN A 10 -11.68 -11.64 -12.57
CA ASN A 10 -12.08 -11.88 -11.21
C ASN A 10 -13.57 -11.65 -11.04
N ASN A 11 -14.18 -12.44 -10.15
CA ASN A 11 -15.57 -12.23 -9.78
C ASN A 11 -15.69 -10.89 -9.06
N PRO A 12 -16.53 -9.97 -9.56
CA PRO A 12 -16.69 -8.66 -8.89
C PRO A 12 -17.10 -8.77 -7.43
N GLN A 13 -17.83 -9.83 -7.05
CA GLN A 13 -18.22 -10.03 -5.66
C GLN A 13 -17.01 -10.34 -4.78
N ASP A 14 -16.03 -11.10 -5.29
CA ASP A 14 -14.81 -11.39 -4.54
C ASP A 14 -13.98 -10.13 -4.32
N LEU A 15 -13.84 -9.31 -5.36
CA LEU A 15 -13.14 -8.03 -5.24
C LEU A 15 -13.85 -7.10 -4.25
N GLN A 16 -15.18 -7.05 -4.33
CA GLN A 16 -15.95 -6.21 -3.42
C GLN A 16 -15.81 -6.68 -1.98
N GLN A 17 -15.72 -7.99 -1.76
CA GLN A 17 -15.54 -8.54 -0.42
C GLN A 17 -14.21 -8.08 0.18
N VAL A 18 -13.14 -8.07 -0.62
CA VAL A 18 -11.84 -7.56 -0.18
C VAL A 18 -11.93 -6.07 0.18
N VAL A 19 -12.58 -5.29 -0.69
CA VAL A 19 -12.75 -3.85 -0.47
C VAL A 19 -13.57 -3.60 0.80
N ASP A 20 -14.60 -4.39 1.05
CA ASP A 20 -15.41 -4.25 2.26
C ASP A 20 -14.58 -4.52 3.52
N ILE A 21 -13.71 -5.53 3.49
CA ILE A 21 -12.81 -5.82 4.60
C ILE A 21 -11.91 -4.62 4.87
N LEU A 22 -11.35 -4.03 3.82
CA LEU A 22 -10.47 -2.86 3.97
C LEU A 22 -11.24 -1.66 4.51
N ASN A 23 -12.46 -1.43 4.02
CA ASN A 23 -13.29 -0.31 4.49
C ASN A 23 -13.68 -0.47 5.95
N ASP A 24 -13.79 -1.70 6.43
CA ASP A 24 -14.10 -1.97 7.83
C ASP A 24 -12.87 -1.89 8.74
N GLY A 25 -11.72 -1.54 8.19
CA GLY A 25 -10.48 -1.45 8.96
C GLY A 25 -9.77 -2.79 9.12
N GLY A 26 -10.16 -3.79 8.30
CA GLY A 26 -9.52 -5.10 8.32
C GLY A 26 -8.19 -5.13 7.59
N LEU A 27 -7.50 -6.24 7.73
CA LEU A 27 -6.21 -6.46 7.09
C LEU A 27 -6.35 -7.53 6.02
N ILE A 28 -5.53 -7.43 4.98
CA ILE A 28 -5.45 -8.46 3.95
C ILE A 28 -4.01 -8.92 3.81
N ILE A 29 -3.85 -10.16 3.36
CA ILE A 29 -2.54 -10.69 3.00
C ILE A 29 -2.64 -11.09 1.54
N TYR A 30 -1.69 -10.66 0.75
CA TYR A 30 -1.71 -10.93 -0.69
C TYR A 30 -0.31 -11.25 -1.19
N PRO A 31 -0.19 -12.05 -2.26
CA PRO A 31 1.13 -12.36 -2.80
C PRO A 31 1.67 -11.23 -3.66
N THR A 32 2.98 -11.05 -3.62
CA THR A 32 3.70 -10.22 -4.56
C THR A 32 4.63 -11.13 -5.37
N ASP A 33 5.48 -10.55 -6.20
CA ASP A 33 6.37 -11.33 -7.04
C ASP A 33 7.32 -12.22 -6.24
N THR A 34 7.75 -11.77 -5.08
CA THR A 34 8.80 -12.45 -4.32
C THR A 34 8.35 -12.94 -2.95
N MET A 35 7.31 -12.35 -2.38
CA MET A 35 6.88 -12.71 -1.03
C MET A 35 5.46 -12.21 -0.81
N TYR A 36 4.91 -12.50 0.35
CA TYR A 36 3.59 -11.99 0.73
C TYR A 36 3.70 -10.60 1.32
N ALA A 37 2.63 -9.85 1.23
CA ALA A 37 2.51 -8.54 1.86
C ALA A 37 1.23 -8.48 2.67
N ILE A 38 1.25 -7.67 3.72
CA ILE A 38 0.07 -7.38 4.52
C ILE A 38 -0.35 -5.95 4.20
N GLY A 39 -1.64 -5.72 4.04
CA GLY A 39 -2.15 -4.41 3.67
C GLY A 39 -3.40 -4.04 4.42
N CYS A 40 -3.66 -2.74 4.47
CA CYS A 40 -4.88 -2.20 5.04
C CYS A 40 -5.24 -0.90 4.34
N HIS A 41 -6.42 -0.37 4.65
CA HIS A 41 -6.85 0.91 4.12
C HIS A 41 -5.89 2.00 4.62
N GLY A 42 -5.24 2.71 3.71
CA GLY A 42 -4.19 3.68 4.04
C GLY A 42 -4.67 4.94 4.74
N LEU A 43 -5.99 5.13 4.88
CA LEU A 43 -6.55 6.27 5.59
C LEU A 43 -7.20 5.86 6.93
N LYS A 44 -7.13 4.58 7.29
CA LYS A 44 -7.67 4.07 8.55
C LYS A 44 -6.54 3.90 9.56
N GLU A 45 -6.37 4.89 10.43
CA GLU A 45 -5.23 4.92 11.33
C GLU A 45 -5.16 3.69 12.25
N ARG A 46 -6.31 3.22 12.75
CA ARG A 46 -6.34 2.04 13.60
C ARG A 46 -5.84 0.78 12.89
N ALA A 47 -6.19 0.65 11.60
CA ALA A 47 -5.72 -0.50 10.82
C ALA A 47 -4.22 -0.42 10.60
N ILE A 48 -3.70 0.78 10.34
CA ILE A 48 -2.26 1.00 10.18
C ILE A 48 -1.53 0.66 11.48
N GLU A 49 -2.09 1.08 12.62
CA GLU A 49 -1.50 0.77 13.92
C GLU A 49 -1.46 -0.73 14.19
N ARG A 50 -2.51 -1.46 13.76
CA ARG A 50 -2.52 -2.92 13.89
C ARG A 50 -1.38 -3.56 13.11
N ILE A 51 -1.14 -3.13 11.88
CA ILE A 51 -0.02 -3.64 11.09
C ILE A 51 1.30 -3.32 11.77
N CYS A 52 1.45 -2.10 12.28
CA CYS A 52 2.68 -1.72 12.96
C CYS A 52 2.93 -2.60 14.19
N ARG A 53 1.88 -2.93 14.94
CA ARG A 53 2.02 -3.83 16.10
C ARG A 53 2.38 -5.25 15.67
N ILE A 54 1.70 -5.76 14.66
CA ILE A 54 1.95 -7.12 14.17
C ILE A 54 3.37 -7.27 13.65
N LYS A 55 3.86 -6.26 12.94
CA LYS A 55 5.19 -6.27 12.34
C LYS A 55 6.26 -5.69 13.25
N GLU A 56 5.88 -5.24 14.44
CA GLU A 56 6.79 -4.60 15.39
C GLU A 56 7.56 -3.45 14.76
N ILE A 57 6.82 -2.63 14.00
CA ILE A 57 7.36 -1.44 13.34
C ILE A 57 7.02 -0.22 14.16
N ASP A 58 8.03 0.63 14.42
CA ASP A 58 7.81 1.93 15.04
C ASP A 58 7.67 2.96 13.93
N PRO A 59 6.47 3.54 13.72
CA PRO A 59 6.28 4.50 12.63
C PRO A 59 7.09 5.78 12.81
N ARG A 60 7.62 6.03 14.00
CA ARG A 60 8.49 7.19 14.21
C ARG A 60 9.91 6.96 13.69
N LYS A 61 10.29 5.69 13.51
CA LYS A 61 11.64 5.31 13.08
C LYS A 61 11.68 4.78 11.66
N ASN A 62 10.53 4.40 11.11
CA ASN A 62 10.46 3.75 9.82
C ASN A 62 9.50 4.48 8.90
N ASN A 63 9.85 4.58 7.63
CA ASN A 63 8.93 5.09 6.64
C ASN A 63 7.88 4.05 6.34
N LEU A 64 6.62 4.48 6.33
CA LEU A 64 5.52 3.63 5.92
C LEU A 64 5.27 3.85 4.43
N SER A 65 4.78 2.82 3.76
CA SER A 65 4.54 2.89 2.32
C SER A 65 3.06 2.71 2.01
N ILE A 66 2.61 3.41 0.97
CA ILE A 66 1.26 3.25 0.45
C ILE A 66 1.31 2.86 -1.03
N ILE A 67 0.29 2.12 -1.44
CA ILE A 67 0.09 1.77 -2.84
C ILE A 67 -0.99 2.68 -3.38
N CYS A 68 -0.69 3.33 -4.51
CA CYS A 68 -1.64 4.16 -5.23
C CYS A 68 -1.96 3.48 -6.55
N TYR A 69 -3.17 3.69 -7.06
CA TYR A 69 -3.61 2.99 -8.26
C TYR A 69 -3.33 3.77 -9.55
N ASP A 70 -3.09 5.07 -9.46
CA ASP A 70 -2.68 5.84 -10.62
C ASP A 70 -1.83 7.04 -10.19
N LEU A 71 -1.19 7.67 -11.17
CA LEU A 71 -0.29 8.79 -10.91
C LEU A 71 -1.01 10.03 -10.42
N SER A 72 -2.25 10.25 -10.86
CA SER A 72 -2.99 11.45 -10.46
C SER A 72 -3.38 11.41 -9.01
N SER A 73 -3.62 10.22 -8.45
CA SER A 73 -3.99 10.10 -7.04
C SER A 73 -2.81 10.31 -6.10
N ILE A 74 -1.59 10.13 -6.60
CA ILE A 74 -0.40 10.27 -5.75
C ILE A 74 -0.28 11.68 -5.19
N SER A 75 -0.59 12.69 -6.00
CA SER A 75 -0.44 14.08 -5.58
C SER A 75 -1.38 14.48 -4.44
N GLU A 76 -2.41 13.71 -4.18
CA GLU A 76 -3.27 13.95 -3.02
C GLU A 76 -2.57 13.60 -1.72
N TYR A 77 -1.65 12.64 -1.75
CA TYR A 77 -1.05 12.06 -0.55
C TYR A 77 0.43 12.40 -0.38
N ALA A 78 1.08 12.84 -1.46
CA ALA A 78 2.50 13.16 -1.42
C ALA A 78 2.79 14.39 -2.26
N LYS A 79 3.83 15.12 -1.87
CA LYS A 79 4.24 16.32 -2.61
C LYS A 79 5.13 15.88 -3.76
N VAL A 80 4.67 16.15 -4.99
CA VAL A 80 5.35 15.72 -6.20
C VAL A 80 5.65 16.92 -7.06
N ASP A 81 6.94 17.18 -7.32
CA ASP A 81 7.32 18.22 -8.26
C ASP A 81 7.33 17.67 -9.69
N ASN A 82 7.52 18.56 -10.68
CA ASN A 82 7.45 18.16 -12.08
C ASN A 82 8.54 17.14 -12.46
N ASN A 83 9.73 17.31 -11.94
CA ASN A 83 10.83 16.40 -12.25
C ASN A 83 10.56 15.00 -11.68
N THR A 84 10.10 14.96 -10.44
CA THR A 84 9.74 13.70 -9.79
C THR A 84 8.59 13.03 -10.52
N PHE A 85 7.58 13.81 -10.92
CA PHE A 85 6.44 13.27 -11.66
C PHE A 85 6.88 12.60 -12.97
N LYS A 86 7.77 13.25 -13.71
CA LYS A 86 8.30 12.68 -14.95
C LYS A 86 9.03 11.36 -14.69
N LEU A 87 9.81 11.32 -13.61
CA LEU A 87 10.54 10.12 -13.25
C LEU A 87 9.59 8.98 -12.86
N MET A 88 8.56 9.30 -12.10
CA MET A 88 7.54 8.32 -11.72
C MET A 88 6.80 7.79 -12.94
N LYS A 89 6.45 8.68 -13.86
CA LYS A 89 5.73 8.30 -15.08
C LYS A 89 6.53 7.32 -15.94
N ARG A 90 7.86 7.42 -15.91
CA ARG A 90 8.72 6.52 -16.67
C ARG A 90 8.92 5.16 -16.02
N ASN A 91 8.77 5.09 -14.70
CA ASN A 91 9.17 3.91 -13.94
C ASN A 91 8.02 3.18 -13.25
N LEU A 92 6.84 3.76 -13.24
CA LEU A 92 5.67 3.14 -12.60
C LEU A 92 4.63 2.80 -13.66
N PRO A 93 3.91 1.70 -13.52
CA PRO A 93 4.01 0.73 -12.44
C PRO A 93 5.31 -0.07 -12.50
N GLY A 94 5.77 -0.55 -11.36
CA GLY A 94 7.00 -1.31 -11.30
C GLY A 94 7.49 -1.47 -9.88
N ALA A 95 8.73 -1.93 -9.74
CA ALA A 95 9.30 -2.31 -8.44
C ALA A 95 9.86 -1.14 -7.63
N PHE A 96 9.81 0.07 -8.16
CA PHE A 96 10.39 1.22 -7.47
C PHE A 96 9.52 1.73 -6.34
N THR A 97 10.15 2.19 -5.28
CA THR A 97 9.47 2.92 -4.20
C THR A 97 10.03 4.34 -4.20
N PHE A 98 9.15 5.32 -4.28
CA PHE A 98 9.54 6.73 -4.21
C PHE A 98 9.28 7.24 -2.80
N ILE A 99 10.30 7.81 -2.17
CA ILE A 99 10.16 8.38 -0.83
C ILE A 99 9.92 9.88 -0.99
N LEU A 100 8.74 10.32 -0.62
CA LEU A 100 8.30 11.70 -0.82
C LEU A 100 7.73 12.27 0.47
N ASN A 101 7.67 13.59 0.56
CA ASN A 101 7.01 14.23 1.70
C ASN A 101 5.50 14.03 1.58
N GLY A 102 4.88 13.60 2.67
CA GLY A 102 3.44 13.39 2.70
C GLY A 102 2.67 14.68 2.83
N THR A 103 1.40 14.64 2.39
CA THR A 103 0.48 15.77 2.57
C THR A 103 -0.37 15.55 3.83
N THR A 104 -1.14 16.56 4.19
CA THR A 104 -2.04 16.47 5.35
C THR A 104 -3.24 15.56 5.10
N ARG A 105 -3.43 15.06 3.86
CA ARG A 105 -4.47 14.09 3.55
C ARG A 105 -4.19 12.73 4.18
N LEU A 106 -2.93 12.44 4.50
CA LEU A 106 -2.57 11.20 5.16
C LEU A 106 -2.83 11.28 6.67
N PRO A 107 -3.17 10.16 7.31
CA PRO A 107 -3.32 10.11 8.77
C PRO A 107 -2.06 10.56 9.50
N LYS A 108 -2.23 11.01 10.74
CA LYS A 108 -1.14 11.53 11.54
C LYS A 108 0.02 10.57 11.71
N ILE A 109 -0.24 9.27 11.70
CA ILE A 109 0.79 8.26 11.87
C ILE A 109 1.86 8.35 10.75
N PHE A 110 1.46 8.74 9.53
CA PHE A 110 2.42 8.94 8.44
C PHE A 110 3.27 10.20 8.66
N ARG A 111 2.75 11.17 9.41
CA ARG A 111 3.44 12.45 9.60
C ARG A 111 4.55 12.38 10.63
N ASN A 112 4.67 11.27 11.34
CA ASN A 112 5.75 11.10 12.33
C ASN A 112 7.13 11.24 11.68
N ARG A 113 7.27 10.85 10.43
CA ARG A 113 8.52 10.96 9.69
C ARG A 113 8.48 12.00 8.58
N LYS A 114 7.33 12.60 8.33
CA LYS A 114 7.09 13.54 7.23
C LYS A 114 7.25 12.92 5.84
N GLU A 115 7.82 11.74 5.74
CA GLU A 115 8.04 11.07 4.47
C GLU A 115 7.19 9.82 4.38
N VAL A 116 6.74 9.51 3.17
CA VAL A 116 5.94 8.33 2.89
C VAL A 116 6.52 7.66 1.65
N GLY A 117 6.56 6.32 1.66
CA GLY A 117 6.94 5.56 0.49
C GLY A 117 5.75 5.41 -0.44
N ILE A 118 5.94 5.74 -1.71
CA ILE A 118 4.89 5.61 -2.72
C ILE A 118 5.25 4.45 -3.63
N ARG A 119 4.32 3.52 -3.76
CA ARG A 119 4.49 2.34 -4.61
C ARG A 119 3.32 2.21 -5.56
N MET A 120 3.61 1.76 -6.77
CA MET A 120 2.59 1.39 -7.73
C MET A 120 3.06 0.09 -8.38
N PRO A 121 2.87 -1.04 -7.67
CA PRO A 121 3.39 -2.31 -8.18
C PRO A 121 2.69 -2.74 -9.47
N ASP A 122 3.45 -3.44 -10.30
CA ASP A 122 2.89 -4.01 -11.52
C ASP A 122 2.16 -5.31 -11.17
N ASN A 123 1.06 -5.15 -10.45
CA ASN A 123 0.24 -6.25 -9.98
C ASN A 123 -1.22 -5.85 -10.20
N ALA A 124 -1.84 -6.47 -11.17
CA ALA A 124 -3.19 -6.09 -11.58
C ALA A 124 -4.22 -6.25 -10.47
N ILE A 125 -4.06 -7.26 -9.62
CA ILE A 125 -5.03 -7.53 -8.56
C ILE A 125 -5.03 -6.41 -7.52
N ILE A 126 -3.85 -6.07 -7.01
CA ILE A 126 -3.78 -5.06 -5.95
C ILE A 126 -4.13 -3.67 -6.49
N GLN A 127 -3.78 -3.39 -7.73
CA GLN A 127 -4.16 -2.13 -8.36
C GLN A 127 -5.66 -2.02 -8.55
N GLU A 128 -6.31 -3.12 -8.95
CA GLU A 128 -7.76 -3.13 -9.09
C GLU A 128 -8.46 -2.94 -7.75
N ILE A 129 -7.95 -3.59 -6.71
CA ILE A 129 -8.50 -3.43 -5.37
C ILE A 129 -8.36 -1.98 -4.91
N ALA A 130 -7.20 -1.37 -5.12
CA ALA A 130 -6.97 0.03 -4.74
C ALA A 130 -7.89 0.97 -5.52
N ARG A 131 -8.11 0.68 -6.80
CA ARG A 131 -8.98 1.49 -7.64
C ARG A 131 -10.44 1.43 -7.18
N ILE A 132 -10.93 0.24 -6.87
CA ILE A 132 -12.29 0.06 -6.37
C ILE A 132 -12.45 0.69 -5.00
N LEU A 133 -11.45 0.53 -4.15
CA LEU A 133 -11.43 1.16 -2.83
C LEU A 133 -11.39 2.68 -2.92
N ASP A 134 -10.80 3.19 -4.00
CA ASP A 134 -10.62 4.62 -4.23
C ASP A 134 -9.87 5.29 -3.08
N ALA A 135 -8.83 4.61 -2.60
CA ALA A 135 -8.00 5.09 -1.52
C ALA A 135 -6.65 4.37 -1.57
N PRO A 136 -5.61 4.94 -0.96
CA PRO A 136 -4.33 4.24 -0.92
C PRO A 136 -4.40 3.05 0.02
N ILE A 137 -3.59 2.04 -0.26
CA ILE A 137 -3.45 0.87 0.61
C ILE A 137 -2.09 0.96 1.29
N MET A 138 -2.08 1.00 2.62
CA MET A 138 -0.82 0.90 3.36
C MET A 138 -0.34 -0.53 3.29
N THR A 139 0.93 -0.73 2.99
CA THR A 139 1.46 -2.07 2.75
C THR A 139 2.77 -2.28 3.48
N CYS A 140 3.00 -3.53 3.86
CA CYS A 140 4.24 -3.95 4.48
C CYS A 140 4.54 -5.37 4.03
N LEU A 141 5.78 -5.64 3.67
CA LEU A 141 6.16 -6.98 3.23
C LEU A 141 6.28 -7.92 4.41
N LEU A 142 5.81 -9.15 4.22
CA LEU A 142 5.96 -10.21 5.20
C LEU A 142 7.17 -11.04 4.81
N TYR A 143 8.16 -11.06 5.68
CA TYR A 143 9.33 -11.88 5.44
C TYR A 143 9.05 -13.28 5.97
N THR A 144 9.03 -14.24 5.06
CA THR A 144 8.83 -15.63 5.45
C THR A 144 10.16 -16.33 5.67
N SER A 145 11.23 -15.72 5.27
CA SER A 145 12.52 -16.30 5.44
C SER A 145 12.88 -16.36 6.88
N PRO A 146 13.44 -17.45 7.31
CA PRO A 146 14.05 -17.46 8.59
C PRO A 146 15.11 -16.46 8.50
N SER A 147 15.07 -15.59 9.07
CA SER A 147 16.09 -14.72 8.98
C SER A 147 17.36 -15.33 9.23
N PRO A 148 18.21 -15.07 8.76
CA PRO A 148 19.50 -15.60 9.00
C PRO A 148 20.01 -15.11 10.31
N ARG A 149 19.25 -15.17 10.77
CA ARG A 149 19.35 -14.85 11.53
C ARG A 149 19.16 -15.24 11.98
N ASP A 150 18.84 -15.76 11.65
CA ASP A 150 18.48 -16.03 11.49
C ASP A 150 18.66 -16.17 11.42
#